data_fd1cd1d6b744b0ff13b4e837265d6c33
#
_entry.id   fd1cd1d6b744b0ff13b4e837265d6c33
#
_cell.length_a   1.000
_cell.length_b   1.000
_cell.length_c   1.000
_cell.angle_alpha   90.00
_cell.angle_beta   90.00
_cell.angle_gamma   90.00
#
_symmetry.space_group_name_H-M   'P 1'
#
loop_
_entity.id
_entity.type
_entity.pdbx_description
1 polymer ?
#
loop_
_entity_poly.entity_id
_entity_poly.type
_entity_poly.pdbx_seq_one_letter_code
_entity_poly.pdbx_strand_id
1 'polypeptide(L)'
;GGPAGGGYSNNADLLLFADALRNGRLVKPATLAKMFADEVPAGPGGEAAGFGDRLSHDSPIRGHGGGIEGTTADMLMVWNANAAVALTSNEGPSQTWMLAENIADLLAAEVEKPRKP
;
A
#
# COMPACT_ATOMS: atom_id res chain seq x y z
N GLY A 1 20.30 -2.52 -6.37
CA GLY A 1 19.02 -2.92 -5.84
C GLY A 1 19.02 -4.35 -5.32
N GLY A 2 18.12 -4.65 -4.44
CA GLY A 2 17.93 -5.98 -3.86
C GLY A 2 16.44 -6.22 -3.59
N PRO A 3 16.07 -7.38 -3.04
CA PRO A 3 14.67 -7.69 -2.77
C PRO A 3 14.02 -6.76 -1.75
N ALA A 4 14.80 -6.06 -0.95
CA ALA A 4 14.33 -5.11 0.05
C ALA A 4 14.26 -3.66 -0.46
N GLY A 5 14.68 -3.37 -1.68
CA GLY A 5 14.63 -1.99 -2.21
C GLY A 5 15.61 -1.71 -3.34
N GLY A 6 15.62 -0.47 -3.79
CA GLY A 6 16.49 0.00 -4.88
C GLY A 6 15.96 -0.31 -6.28
N GLY A 7 14.70 -0.64 -6.41
CA GLY A 7 13.99 -0.69 -7.69
C GLY A 7 13.67 0.73 -8.18
N TYR A 8 13.52 0.87 -9.48
CA TYR A 8 13.08 2.11 -10.14
C TYR A 8 11.72 1.89 -10.76
N SER A 9 10.81 2.84 -10.55
CA SER A 9 9.46 2.83 -11.10
C SER A 9 8.93 4.25 -11.27
N ASN A 10 7.69 4.38 -11.70
CA ASN A 10 6.93 5.61 -11.74
C ASN A 10 5.50 5.36 -11.23
N ASN A 11 4.76 6.41 -10.94
CA ASN A 11 3.41 6.30 -10.36
C ASN A 11 2.44 5.49 -11.26
N ALA A 12 2.53 5.62 -12.58
CA ALA A 12 1.67 4.88 -13.50
C ALA A 12 1.92 3.37 -13.43
N ASP A 13 3.19 2.95 -13.40
CA ASP A 13 3.56 1.54 -13.28
C ASP A 13 3.20 0.97 -11.91
N LEU A 14 3.35 1.75 -10.83
CA LEU A 14 2.92 1.34 -9.49
C LEU A 14 1.40 1.12 -9.43
N LEU A 15 0.61 1.97 -10.06
CA LEU A 15 -0.85 1.78 -10.15
C LEU A 15 -1.23 0.57 -11.00
N LEU A 16 -0.52 0.32 -12.12
CA LEU A 16 -0.69 -0.89 -12.93
C LEU A 16 -0.32 -2.16 -12.15
N PHE A 17 0.73 -2.10 -11.34
CA PHE A 17 1.11 -3.21 -10.46
C PHE A 17 0.01 -3.49 -9.42
N ALA A 18 -0.51 -2.46 -8.75
CA ALA A 18 -1.59 -2.60 -7.78
C ALA A 18 -2.85 -3.23 -8.41
N ASP A 19 -3.23 -2.77 -9.62
CA ASP A 19 -4.35 -3.33 -10.38
C ASP A 19 -4.09 -4.79 -10.78
N ALA A 20 -2.91 -5.11 -11.27
CA ALA A 20 -2.54 -6.46 -11.66
C ALA A 20 -2.51 -7.44 -10.47
N LEU A 21 -2.03 -6.98 -9.31
CA LEU A 21 -2.01 -7.77 -8.07
C LEU A 21 -3.43 -8.05 -7.59
N ARG A 22 -4.26 -7.03 -7.52
CA ARG A 22 -5.66 -7.13 -7.08
C ARG A 22 -6.48 -8.08 -7.95
N ASN A 23 -6.28 -8.03 -9.26
CA ASN A 23 -7.02 -8.84 -10.23
C ASN A 23 -6.42 -10.25 -10.44
N GLY A 24 -5.49 -10.68 -9.59
CA GLY A 24 -4.89 -12.02 -9.64
C GLY A 24 -4.04 -12.28 -10.89
N ARG A 25 -3.56 -11.22 -11.56
CA ARG A 25 -2.70 -11.36 -12.74
C ARG A 25 -1.23 -11.63 -12.40
N LEU A 26 -0.80 -11.32 -11.17
CA LEU A 26 0.59 -11.53 -10.71
C LEU A 26 0.71 -12.76 -9.84
N VAL A 27 -0.23 -12.99 -8.95
CA VAL A 27 -0.22 -14.13 -8.02
C VAL A 27 -1.63 -14.72 -7.91
N LYS A 28 -1.70 -16.01 -7.56
CA LYS A 28 -2.98 -16.68 -7.32
C LYS A 28 -3.69 -16.09 -6.09
N PRO A 29 -5.04 -16.11 -6.02
CA PRO A 29 -5.78 -15.60 -4.87
C PRO A 29 -5.34 -16.17 -3.52
N ALA A 30 -5.03 -17.45 -3.45
CA ALA A 30 -4.51 -18.08 -2.23
C ALA A 30 -3.13 -17.54 -1.81
N THR A 31 -2.28 -17.14 -2.76
CA THR A 31 -1.00 -16.51 -2.47
C THR A 31 -1.21 -15.07 -2.01
N LEU A 32 -2.12 -14.34 -2.65
CA LEU A 32 -2.48 -12.98 -2.26
C LEU A 32 -3.03 -12.94 -0.82
N ALA A 33 -3.90 -13.89 -0.48
CA ALA A 33 -4.42 -14.01 0.88
C ALA A 33 -3.30 -14.22 1.92
N LYS A 34 -2.28 -15.01 1.60
CA LYS A 34 -1.10 -15.19 2.46
C LYS A 34 -0.24 -13.95 2.57
N MET A 35 -0.13 -13.15 1.50
CA MET A 35 0.62 -11.89 1.53
C MET A 35 0.05 -10.89 2.52
N PHE A 36 -1.26 -10.94 2.75
CA PHE A 36 -1.96 -10.02 3.63
C PHE A 36 -2.43 -10.65 4.95
N ALA A 37 -2.05 -11.91 5.19
CA ALA A 37 -2.27 -12.53 6.49
C ALA A 37 -1.20 -12.06 7.49
N ASP A 38 -1.61 -11.85 8.74
CA ASP A 38 -0.70 -11.49 9.83
C ASP A 38 0.10 -12.71 10.30
N GLU A 39 1.03 -13.16 9.47
CA GLU A 39 1.82 -14.37 9.75
C GLU A 39 3.05 -14.08 10.63
N VAL A 40 3.46 -12.81 10.73
CA VAL A 40 4.66 -12.43 11.49
C VAL A 40 4.33 -11.31 12.46
N PRO A 41 4.46 -11.52 13.78
CA PRO A 41 4.35 -10.42 14.74
C PRO A 41 5.44 -9.40 14.46
N ALA A 42 5.04 -8.14 14.30
CA ALA A 42 6.01 -7.07 14.27
C ALA A 42 6.75 -6.98 15.64
N GLY A 43 7.99 -6.56 15.63
CA GLY A 43 8.81 -6.43 16.83
C GLY A 43 8.20 -5.52 17.91
N PRO A 44 8.85 -5.30 19.06
CA PRO A 44 8.31 -4.55 20.17
C PRO A 44 7.79 -3.17 19.76
N GLY A 45 6.48 -2.94 19.92
CA GLY A 45 5.81 -1.70 19.56
C GLY A 45 5.37 -1.62 18.10
N GLY A 46 5.48 -2.73 17.35
CA GLY A 46 5.08 -2.79 15.94
C GLY A 46 3.73 -3.45 15.72
N GLU A 47 3.12 -3.10 14.64
CA GLU A 47 1.94 -3.74 14.09
C GLU A 47 2.34 -5.08 13.45
N ALA A 48 1.43 -6.04 13.37
CA ALA A 48 1.69 -7.29 12.67
C ALA A 48 1.99 -7.01 11.19
N ALA A 49 3.08 -7.55 10.68
CA ALA A 49 3.50 -7.33 9.31
C ALA A 49 3.22 -8.57 8.47
N GLY A 50 2.27 -8.45 7.56
CA GLY A 50 2.18 -9.29 6.38
C GLY A 50 3.15 -8.79 5.29
N PHE A 51 3.21 -9.45 4.14
CA PHE A 51 3.96 -8.97 2.99
C PHE A 51 3.36 -7.66 2.46
N GLY A 52 3.93 -6.52 2.81
CA GLY A 52 3.47 -5.21 2.36
C GLY A 52 2.34 -4.63 3.21
N ASP A 53 2.26 -4.97 4.47
CA ASP A 53 1.27 -4.42 5.38
C ASP A 53 1.89 -3.33 6.26
N ARG A 54 1.36 -2.14 6.18
CA ARG A 54 1.77 -0.98 6.97
C ARG A 54 0.74 -0.58 8.01
N LEU A 55 -0.46 -1.12 7.89
CA LEU A 55 -1.64 -0.72 8.65
C LEU A 55 -2.23 -1.91 9.39
N SER A 56 -3.06 -1.64 10.39
CA SER A 56 -3.66 -2.66 11.23
C SER A 56 -4.43 -3.72 10.43
N HIS A 57 -4.53 -4.91 10.99
CA HIS A 57 -5.24 -6.07 10.44
C HIS A 57 -6.63 -5.75 9.87
N ASP A 58 -7.37 -4.89 10.54
CA ASP A 58 -8.76 -4.55 10.17
C ASP A 58 -8.84 -3.42 9.13
N SER A 59 -7.73 -2.83 8.72
CA SER A 59 -7.72 -1.77 7.71
C SER A 59 -8.02 -2.35 6.32
N PRO A 60 -8.86 -1.70 5.52
CA PRO A 60 -9.03 -2.06 4.10
C PRO A 60 -7.85 -1.62 3.22
N ILE A 61 -6.84 -0.98 3.81
CA ILE A 61 -5.69 -0.41 3.11
C ILE A 61 -4.49 -1.33 3.28
N ARG A 62 -3.83 -1.63 2.18
CA ARG A 62 -2.62 -2.48 2.13
C ARG A 62 -1.58 -1.83 1.23
N GLY A 63 -0.34 -1.89 1.64
CA GLY A 63 0.74 -1.38 0.81
C GLY A 63 2.02 -1.16 1.58
N HIS A 64 2.95 -0.52 0.93
CA HIS A 64 4.27 -0.25 1.48
C HIS A 64 4.85 1.03 0.91
N GLY A 65 5.68 1.68 1.67
CA GLY A 65 6.48 2.80 1.23
C GLY A 65 7.94 2.60 1.56
N GLY A 66 8.74 3.53 1.11
CA GLY A 66 10.15 3.55 1.41
C GLY A 66 10.78 4.88 1.02
N GLY A 67 11.97 5.10 1.53
CA GLY A 67 12.73 6.29 1.22
C GLY A 67 14.22 6.08 1.40
N ILE A 68 14.96 6.79 0.61
CA ILE A 68 16.39 6.98 0.74
C ILE A 68 16.69 8.47 0.62
N GLU A 69 17.94 8.87 0.84
CA GLU A 69 18.35 10.26 0.62
C GLU A 69 17.98 10.71 -0.81
N GLY A 70 17.24 11.81 -0.90
CA GLY A 70 16.80 12.41 -2.16
C GLY A 70 15.55 11.82 -2.79
N THR A 71 14.93 10.77 -2.22
CA THR A 71 13.67 10.24 -2.77
C THR A 71 12.84 9.49 -1.75
N THR A 72 11.52 9.57 -1.91
CA THR A 72 10.55 8.72 -1.20
C THR A 72 9.47 8.24 -2.16
N ALA A 73 8.89 7.08 -1.85
CA ALA A 73 7.79 6.51 -2.62
C ALA A 73 6.84 5.74 -1.70
N ASP A 74 5.56 5.83 -1.98
CA ASP A 74 4.50 5.09 -1.28
C ASP A 74 3.48 4.57 -2.29
N MET A 75 3.02 3.33 -2.08
CA MET A 75 1.93 2.72 -2.83
C MET A 75 0.98 2.03 -1.86
N LEU A 76 -0.27 2.45 -1.87
CA LEU A 76 -1.34 1.91 -1.03
C LEU A 76 -2.51 1.44 -1.90
N MET A 77 -3.00 0.25 -1.64
CA MET A 77 -4.21 -0.31 -2.24
C MET A 77 -5.37 -0.19 -1.26
N VAL A 78 -6.50 0.34 -1.70
CA VAL A 78 -7.72 0.51 -0.92
C VAL A 78 -8.75 -0.51 -1.40
N TRP A 79 -8.83 -1.66 -0.69
CA TRP A 79 -9.62 -2.81 -1.15
C TRP A 79 -11.11 -2.52 -1.27
N ASN A 80 -11.73 -1.92 -0.27
CA ASN A 80 -13.15 -1.62 -0.26
C ASN A 80 -13.55 -0.58 -1.32
N ALA A 81 -12.64 0.31 -1.70
CA ALA A 81 -12.86 1.34 -2.72
C ALA A 81 -12.47 0.90 -4.14
N ASN A 82 -11.86 -0.29 -4.30
CA ASN A 82 -11.25 -0.71 -5.56
C ASN A 82 -10.30 0.35 -6.14
N ALA A 83 -9.55 1.02 -5.29
CA ALA A 83 -8.66 2.11 -5.63
C ALA A 83 -7.21 1.83 -5.21
N ALA A 84 -6.30 2.64 -5.68
CA ALA A 84 -4.91 2.67 -5.24
C ALA A 84 -4.36 4.09 -5.26
N VAL A 85 -3.40 4.35 -4.39
CA VAL A 85 -2.66 5.60 -4.30
C VAL A 85 -1.19 5.30 -4.55
N ALA A 86 -0.54 6.05 -5.41
CA ALA A 86 0.90 5.99 -5.62
C ALA A 86 1.46 7.41 -5.55
N LEU A 87 2.37 7.65 -4.63
CA LEU A 87 3.06 8.92 -4.44
C LEU A 87 4.57 8.72 -4.54
N THR A 88 5.23 9.64 -5.21
CA THR A 88 6.68 9.73 -5.26
C THR A 88 7.12 11.16 -5.02
N SER A 89 8.26 11.34 -4.36
CA SER A 89 8.90 12.63 -4.15
C SER A 89 10.38 12.53 -4.47
N ASN A 90 10.94 13.57 -5.04
CA ASN A 90 12.39 13.75 -5.23
C ASN A 90 13.04 14.45 -4.04
N GLU A 91 12.34 14.54 -2.93
CA GLU A 91 12.85 15.00 -1.63
C GLU A 91 12.88 13.83 -0.65
N GLY A 92 13.93 13.70 0.09
CA GLY A 92 14.04 12.69 1.13
C GLY A 92 14.83 13.20 2.35
N PRO A 93 14.43 12.78 3.54
CA PRO A 93 13.20 12.09 3.90
C PRO A 93 11.98 13.04 3.82
N SER A 94 10.92 12.63 3.14
CA SER A 94 9.67 13.40 3.05
C SER A 94 8.52 12.67 3.74
N GLN A 95 7.43 13.40 4.03
CA GLN A 95 6.25 12.85 4.67
C GLN A 95 5.20 12.36 3.64
N THR A 96 5.65 11.85 2.49
CA THR A 96 4.75 11.30 1.44
C THR A 96 3.84 10.21 1.98
N TRP A 97 4.33 9.40 2.93
CA TRP A 97 3.54 8.36 3.57
C TRP A 97 2.29 8.90 4.27
N MET A 98 2.38 10.03 5.00
CA MET A 98 1.21 10.65 5.64
C MET A 98 0.19 11.13 4.61
N LEU A 99 0.65 11.71 3.51
CA LEU A 99 -0.24 12.15 2.44
C LEU A 99 -0.91 10.97 1.73
N ALA A 100 -0.15 9.90 1.47
CA ALA A 100 -0.68 8.67 0.86
C ALA A 100 -1.76 8.03 1.74
N GLU A 101 -1.51 7.92 3.05
CA GLU A 101 -2.47 7.40 4.04
C GLU A 101 -3.73 8.25 4.10
N ASN A 102 -3.60 9.58 4.24
CA ASN A 102 -4.75 10.48 4.27
C ASN A 102 -5.63 10.36 3.01
N ILE A 103 -5.02 10.24 1.83
CA ILE A 103 -5.77 10.04 0.58
C ILE A 103 -6.45 8.66 0.57
N ALA A 104 -5.75 7.61 1.01
CA ALA A 104 -6.30 6.26 1.07
C ALA A 104 -7.47 6.16 2.06
N ASP A 105 -7.37 6.81 3.22
CA ASP A 105 -8.45 6.89 4.21
C ASP A 105 -9.69 7.60 3.66
N LEU A 106 -9.49 8.71 2.94
CA LEU A 106 -10.59 9.42 2.28
C LEU A 106 -11.29 8.54 1.24
N LEU A 107 -10.53 7.78 0.45
CA LEU A 107 -11.08 6.85 -0.53
C LEU A 107 -11.83 5.69 0.14
N ALA A 108 -11.30 5.13 1.23
CA ALA A 108 -11.96 4.09 2.00
C ALA A 108 -13.28 4.56 2.59
N ALA A 109 -13.29 5.75 3.21
CA ALA A 109 -14.46 6.33 3.84
C ALA A 109 -15.56 6.74 2.83
N GLU A 110 -15.21 7.08 1.59
CA GLU A 110 -16.20 7.47 0.58
C GLU A 110 -17.12 6.31 0.19
N VAL A 111 -16.64 5.08 0.24
CA VAL A 111 -17.43 3.87 -0.07
C VAL A 111 -18.41 3.53 1.05
N GLU A 112 -18.11 3.91 2.28
CA GLU A 112 -18.96 3.64 3.46
C GLU A 112 -20.12 4.62 3.60
N LYS A 113 -20.08 5.74 2.84
CA LYS A 113 -21.20 6.69 2.84
C LYS A 113 -22.43 6.08 2.18
N PRO A 114 -23.62 6.14 2.82
CA PRO A 114 -24.86 5.71 2.17
C PRO A 114 -25.06 6.53 0.89
N ARG A 115 -25.20 5.85 -0.24
CA ARG A 115 -25.57 6.54 -1.50
C ARG A 115 -26.91 7.22 -1.27
N LYS A 116 -26.91 8.54 -1.36
CA LYS A 116 -28.20 9.30 -1.34
C LYS A 116 -29.04 8.82 -2.52
N PRO A 117 -30.34 8.56 -2.29
CA PRO A 117 -31.25 8.12 -3.35
C PRO A 117 -31.39 9.17 -4.45
#